data_f6d3cbb8d93ada6ac9a0cd5f596330fb
#
_entry.id   f6d3cbb8d93ada6ac9a0cd5f596330fb
#
_cell.length_a   1.000
_cell.length_b   1.000
_cell.length_c   1.000
_cell.angle_alpha   90.00
_cell.angle_beta   90.00
_cell.angle_gamma   90.00
#
_symmetry.space_group_name_H-M   'P 1'
#
loop_
_entity.id
_entity.type
_entity.pdbx_description
1 polymer ?
#
loop_
_entity_poly.entity_id
_entity_poly.type
_entity_poly.pdbx_seq_one_letter_code
_entity_poly.pdbx_strand_id
1 'polypeptide(L)'
;MSEIEGKDALPAGIGAALRLIGDRVEARRGAAHFRLLHNGQVVTDRAFGCPPGTRFLIFSSGKPLLAALVHLLADRGHLSLDDTVAHHWPQFGRRGKDAITIRHVLQHRAGLPVARGLILDGLTAPNWRRSTSALAAARPRFPPGEVPAYHILSFGYILGEVVERVTGGSVRDVMRTQLLEPLGMDDTSLGLTDGEPHLPVRSQGRGLALQMHFNRRTIRRAVIPAATVTSTAADLSRFYQMMLDDGVSGGRQILSPSAVRQALTPSSDMETDGLLGVPVRWSHGFQLGGPCPVASTPRPLGSHSSRSAFGHNGSGCCVGWADPSRRLVLVYLSNLLSAEFTSSPHQSAVSDAVLSAYPRADIHPRSGV
;
A
#
# COMPACT_ATOMS: atom_id res chain seq x y z
N MET A 1 13.16 23.09 -17.49
CA MET A 1 12.33 22.75 -18.67
C MET A 1 13.16 21.81 -19.54
N SER A 2 12.92 20.54 -19.42
CA SER A 2 13.37 19.56 -20.41
C SER A 2 12.19 18.63 -20.64
N GLU A 3 11.43 18.96 -21.69
CA GLU A 3 10.39 18.10 -22.24
C GLU A 3 11.09 16.94 -22.95
N ILE A 4 10.98 15.74 -22.35
CA ILE A 4 11.18 14.51 -23.09
C ILE A 4 9.86 14.25 -23.83
N GLU A 5 9.63 14.97 -24.91
CA GLU A 5 8.60 14.63 -25.88
C GLU A 5 9.17 13.57 -26.83
N GLY A 6 8.97 12.31 -26.51
CA GLY A 6 9.02 11.24 -27.48
C GLY A 6 7.86 11.40 -28.47
N LYS A 7 8.18 11.42 -29.79
CA LYS A 7 7.31 11.75 -30.93
C LYS A 7 6.14 10.77 -31.19
N ASP A 8 5.83 9.83 -30.34
CA ASP A 8 4.67 8.96 -30.50
C ASP A 8 3.56 9.41 -29.56
N ALA A 9 2.36 9.67 -30.12
CA ALA A 9 1.19 10.05 -29.35
C ALA A 9 0.89 8.97 -28.30
N LEU A 10 0.74 9.38 -27.03
CA LEU A 10 0.40 8.47 -25.95
C LEU A 10 -0.87 7.65 -26.30
N PRO A 11 -0.89 6.35 -26.01
CA PRO A 11 -2.10 5.55 -26.21
C PRO A 11 -3.34 6.20 -25.60
N ALA A 12 -4.47 6.12 -26.30
CA ALA A 12 -5.71 6.82 -25.94
C ALA A 12 -6.14 6.60 -24.47
N GLY A 13 -5.93 5.39 -23.94
CA GLY A 13 -6.23 5.07 -22.54
C GLY A 13 -5.36 5.84 -21.55
N ILE A 14 -4.09 6.06 -21.84
CA ILE A 14 -3.19 6.88 -21.02
C ILE A 14 -3.68 8.33 -21.03
N GLY A 15 -3.99 8.88 -22.20
CA GLY A 15 -4.57 10.21 -22.33
C GLY A 15 -5.86 10.38 -21.54
N ALA A 16 -6.72 9.35 -21.52
CA ALA A 16 -7.94 9.35 -20.72
C ALA A 16 -7.64 9.37 -19.21
N ALA A 17 -6.68 8.57 -18.74
CA ALA A 17 -6.26 8.59 -17.34
C ALA A 17 -5.73 9.97 -16.92
N LEU A 18 -4.88 10.59 -17.74
CA LEU A 18 -4.33 11.92 -17.46
C LEU A 18 -5.42 13.00 -17.41
N ARG A 19 -6.43 12.95 -18.29
CA ARG A 19 -7.58 13.85 -18.23
C ARG A 19 -8.37 13.67 -16.94
N LEU A 20 -8.75 12.44 -16.58
CA LEU A 20 -9.47 12.16 -15.32
C LEU A 20 -8.74 12.74 -14.10
N ILE A 21 -7.41 12.67 -14.07
CA ILE A 21 -6.60 13.22 -13.00
C ILE A 21 -6.59 14.75 -13.04
N GLY A 22 -6.35 15.33 -14.22
CA GLY A 22 -6.32 16.79 -14.44
C GLY A 22 -7.62 17.45 -14.03
N ASP A 23 -8.77 16.95 -14.53
CA ASP A 23 -10.12 17.47 -14.21
C ASP A 23 -10.39 17.41 -12.70
N ARG A 24 -10.00 16.32 -12.03
CA ARG A 24 -10.18 16.19 -10.59
C ARG A 24 -9.30 17.17 -9.81
N VAL A 25 -8.05 17.35 -10.22
CA VAL A 25 -7.12 18.29 -9.58
C VAL A 25 -7.61 19.72 -9.73
N GLU A 26 -8.06 20.09 -10.92
CA GLU A 26 -8.60 21.42 -11.21
C GLU A 26 -9.89 21.69 -10.40
N ALA A 27 -10.88 20.78 -10.50
CA ALA A 27 -12.16 20.91 -9.82
C ALA A 27 -12.03 21.03 -8.29
N ARG A 28 -11.01 20.38 -7.70
CA ARG A 28 -10.80 20.36 -6.25
C ARG A 28 -9.60 21.21 -5.80
N ARG A 29 -8.96 21.94 -6.70
CA ARG A 29 -7.77 22.75 -6.44
C ARG A 29 -6.71 21.95 -5.65
N GLY A 30 -6.49 20.72 -6.09
CA GLY A 30 -5.57 19.77 -5.45
C GLY A 30 -4.25 19.66 -6.17
N ALA A 31 -3.56 18.55 -5.89
CA ALA A 31 -2.35 18.14 -6.59
C ALA A 31 -2.33 16.63 -6.75
N ALA A 32 -1.66 16.16 -7.80
CA ALA A 32 -1.45 14.76 -8.06
C ALA A 32 -0.14 14.51 -8.81
N HIS A 33 0.36 13.29 -8.73
CA HIS A 33 1.46 12.82 -9.55
C HIS A 33 1.10 11.43 -10.09
N PHE A 34 1.20 11.27 -11.40
CA PHE A 34 0.95 10.03 -12.12
C PHE A 34 2.23 9.55 -12.78
N ARG A 35 2.60 8.31 -12.54
CA ARG A 35 3.76 7.67 -13.15
C ARG A 35 3.40 6.26 -13.62
N LEU A 36 3.74 5.96 -14.86
CA LEU A 36 3.50 4.67 -15.49
C LEU A 36 4.78 4.12 -16.08
N LEU A 37 5.09 2.86 -15.74
CA LEU A 37 6.17 2.10 -16.36
C LEU A 37 5.60 0.92 -17.14
N HIS A 38 6.20 0.62 -18.27
CA HIS A 38 5.97 -0.58 -19.06
C HIS A 38 7.30 -1.24 -19.41
N ASN A 39 7.45 -2.52 -19.15
CA ASN A 39 8.72 -3.25 -19.32
C ASN A 39 9.92 -2.55 -18.63
N GLY A 40 9.70 -1.99 -17.44
CA GLY A 40 10.72 -1.27 -16.67
C GLY A 40 11.05 0.13 -17.19
N GLN A 41 10.47 0.57 -18.30
CA GLN A 41 10.70 1.89 -18.88
C GLN A 41 9.57 2.86 -18.51
N VAL A 42 9.94 4.12 -18.22
CA VAL A 42 8.95 5.16 -17.94
C VAL A 42 8.23 5.55 -19.20
N VAL A 43 6.94 5.28 -19.28
CA VAL A 43 6.06 5.67 -20.38
C VAL A 43 5.56 7.09 -20.21
N THR A 44 5.21 7.46 -19.00
CA THR A 44 4.77 8.82 -18.66
C THR A 44 5.01 9.12 -17.19
N ASP A 45 5.32 10.38 -16.93
CA ASP A 45 5.57 10.92 -15.59
C ASP A 45 5.02 12.35 -15.57
N ARG A 46 3.86 12.56 -14.94
CA ARG A 46 3.10 13.81 -14.99
C ARG A 46 2.67 14.27 -13.60
N ALA A 47 3.09 15.48 -13.26
CA ALA A 47 2.64 16.19 -12.07
C ALA A 47 1.53 17.19 -12.43
N PHE A 48 0.53 17.31 -11.57
CA PHE A 48 -0.64 18.18 -11.68
C PHE A 48 -0.74 19.04 -10.42
N GLY A 49 -0.76 20.35 -10.56
CA GLY A 49 -0.92 21.27 -9.42
C GLY A 49 0.21 21.23 -8.40
N CYS A 50 1.35 20.63 -8.72
CA CYS A 50 2.57 20.59 -7.90
C CYS A 50 3.82 20.38 -8.76
N PRO A 51 5.03 20.69 -8.25
CA PRO A 51 6.28 20.34 -8.90
C PRO A 51 6.49 18.82 -9.01
N PRO A 52 7.26 18.34 -10.02
CA PRO A 52 7.80 16.98 -10.03
C PRO A 52 8.58 16.70 -8.73
N GLY A 53 8.58 15.45 -8.26
CA GLY A 53 9.27 15.06 -7.01
C GLY A 53 8.54 15.46 -5.73
N THR A 54 7.33 16.05 -5.82
CA THR A 54 6.51 16.35 -4.65
C THR A 54 6.22 15.08 -3.85
N ARG A 55 6.42 15.16 -2.53
CA ARG A 55 6.12 14.08 -1.58
C ARG A 55 4.65 14.13 -1.15
N PHE A 56 3.99 12.99 -1.22
CA PHE A 56 2.59 12.80 -0.82
C PHE A 56 2.50 11.89 0.39
N LEU A 57 1.57 12.15 1.29
CA LEU A 57 1.15 11.20 2.31
C LEU A 57 0.37 10.07 1.62
N ILE A 58 0.93 8.84 1.62
CA ILE A 58 0.37 7.74 0.82
C ILE A 58 -0.58 6.82 1.58
N PHE A 59 -0.78 7.08 2.89
CA PHE A 59 -1.69 6.29 3.73
C PHE A 59 -1.42 4.78 3.63
N SER A 60 -2.50 4.01 3.46
CA SER A 60 -2.42 2.54 3.39
C SER A 60 -1.65 2.01 2.18
N SER A 61 -1.38 2.82 1.13
CA SER A 61 -0.45 2.44 0.07
C SER A 61 0.99 2.23 0.57
N GLY A 62 1.28 2.61 1.82
CA GLY A 62 2.54 2.31 2.49
C GLY A 62 2.61 0.93 3.17
N LYS A 63 1.48 0.22 3.33
CA LYS A 63 1.47 -1.12 3.95
C LYS A 63 2.35 -2.14 3.22
N PRO A 64 2.37 -2.18 1.88
CA PRO A 64 3.28 -3.04 1.15
C PRO A 64 4.76 -2.85 1.49
N LEU A 65 5.20 -1.63 1.81
CA LEU A 65 6.59 -1.38 2.22
C LEU A 65 6.92 -2.06 3.56
N LEU A 66 6.01 -1.96 4.55
CA LEU A 66 6.18 -2.67 5.81
C LEU A 66 6.10 -4.18 5.63
N ALA A 67 5.18 -4.66 4.79
CA ALA A 67 5.08 -6.09 4.48
C ALA A 67 6.38 -6.60 3.85
N ALA A 68 6.91 -5.90 2.84
CA ALA A 68 8.19 -6.24 2.20
C ALA A 68 9.35 -6.24 3.20
N LEU A 69 9.39 -5.30 4.15
CA LEU A 69 10.38 -5.31 5.22
C LEU A 69 10.27 -6.56 6.11
N VAL A 70 9.05 -6.98 6.47
CA VAL A 70 8.84 -8.20 7.25
C VAL A 70 9.28 -9.44 6.46
N HIS A 71 8.94 -9.51 5.17
CA HIS A 71 9.41 -10.59 4.29
C HIS A 71 10.92 -10.58 4.13
N LEU A 72 11.55 -9.40 4.07
CA LEU A 72 13.01 -9.27 4.00
C LEU A 72 13.68 -9.79 5.26
N LEU A 73 13.13 -9.49 6.43
CA LEU A 73 13.65 -10.01 7.70
C LEU A 73 13.48 -11.54 7.81
N ALA A 74 12.35 -12.06 7.31
CA ALA A 74 12.15 -13.51 7.22
C ALA A 74 13.11 -14.18 6.25
N ASP A 75 13.33 -13.60 5.07
CA ASP A 75 14.26 -14.07 4.04
C ASP A 75 15.72 -14.13 4.55
N ARG A 76 16.06 -13.25 5.49
CA ARG A 76 17.36 -13.19 6.15
C ARG A 76 17.45 -14.05 7.43
N GLY A 77 16.39 -14.78 7.77
CA GLY A 77 16.35 -15.66 8.92
C GLY A 77 16.26 -14.97 10.29
N HIS A 78 15.88 -13.68 10.33
CA HIS A 78 15.67 -12.96 11.59
C HIS A 78 14.36 -13.32 12.30
N LEU A 79 13.37 -13.81 11.56
CA LEU A 79 12.08 -14.30 12.06
C LEU A 79 11.51 -15.34 11.09
N SER A 80 10.48 -16.09 11.53
CA SER A 80 9.63 -16.88 10.65
C SER A 80 8.26 -16.22 10.55
N LEU A 81 7.64 -16.25 9.36
CA LEU A 81 6.24 -15.77 9.23
C LEU A 81 5.26 -16.62 10.06
N ASP A 82 5.64 -17.84 10.40
CA ASP A 82 4.85 -18.76 11.21
C ASP A 82 5.13 -18.61 12.72
N ASP A 83 6.12 -17.78 13.09
CA ASP A 83 6.27 -17.40 14.50
C ASP A 83 5.00 -16.72 14.98
N THR A 84 4.61 -17.04 16.22
CA THR A 84 3.54 -16.27 16.85
C THR A 84 4.04 -14.86 17.18
N VAL A 85 3.15 -13.88 17.06
CA VAL A 85 3.47 -12.50 17.49
C VAL A 85 3.90 -12.50 18.96
N ALA A 86 3.30 -13.39 19.79
CA ALA A 86 3.63 -13.54 21.19
C ALA A 86 5.05 -14.05 21.45
N HIS A 87 5.65 -14.79 20.52
CA HIS A 87 7.05 -15.22 20.59
C HIS A 87 7.99 -14.00 20.69
N HIS A 88 7.78 -13.01 19.86
CA HIS A 88 8.58 -11.79 19.85
C HIS A 88 8.03 -10.72 20.81
N TRP A 89 6.72 -10.71 21.05
CA TRP A 89 6.02 -9.74 21.92
C TRP A 89 5.12 -10.47 22.94
N PRO A 90 5.68 -10.98 24.07
CA PRO A 90 4.94 -11.82 25.03
C PRO A 90 3.68 -11.19 25.59
N GLN A 91 3.65 -9.86 25.80
CA GLN A 91 2.47 -9.16 26.32
C GLN A 91 1.29 -9.18 25.35
N PHE A 92 1.55 -9.36 24.04
CA PHE A 92 0.51 -9.47 23.01
C PHE A 92 -0.30 -10.76 23.15
N GLY A 93 0.31 -11.89 23.55
CA GLY A 93 -0.30 -13.22 23.58
C GLY A 93 -1.51 -13.37 24.52
N ARG A 94 -1.81 -12.37 25.33
CA ARG A 94 -2.94 -12.40 26.25
C ARG A 94 -4.28 -12.34 25.53
N ARG A 95 -5.36 -12.81 26.22
CA ARG A 95 -6.76 -12.69 25.78
C ARG A 95 -7.07 -13.39 24.45
N GLY A 96 -6.51 -14.58 24.24
CA GLY A 96 -6.78 -15.41 23.08
C GLY A 96 -6.00 -15.00 21.83
N LYS A 97 -4.80 -14.41 22.01
CA LYS A 97 -3.92 -13.98 20.90
C LYS A 97 -2.61 -14.78 20.82
N ASP A 98 -2.45 -15.78 21.67
CA ASP A 98 -1.25 -16.62 21.77
C ASP A 98 -0.93 -17.36 20.45
N ALA A 99 -1.95 -17.76 19.71
CA ALA A 99 -1.83 -18.45 18.42
C ALA A 99 -1.75 -17.50 17.19
N ILE A 100 -1.81 -16.18 17.37
CA ILE A 100 -1.72 -15.24 16.25
C ILE A 100 -0.29 -15.22 15.72
N THR A 101 -0.11 -15.63 14.45
CA THR A 101 1.18 -15.60 13.77
C THR A 101 1.41 -14.27 13.05
N ILE A 102 2.67 -13.98 12.69
CA ILE A 102 3.03 -12.85 11.81
C ILE A 102 2.31 -12.98 10.46
N ARG A 103 2.21 -14.22 9.93
CA ARG A 103 1.45 -14.54 8.71
C ARG A 103 -0.02 -14.11 8.83
N HIS A 104 -0.70 -14.40 9.93
CA HIS A 104 -2.08 -13.98 10.14
C HIS A 104 -2.25 -12.45 10.07
N VAL A 105 -1.27 -11.69 10.58
CA VAL A 105 -1.31 -10.22 10.50
C VAL A 105 -1.12 -9.75 9.06
N LEU A 106 -0.14 -10.29 8.33
CA LEU A 106 0.11 -9.97 6.91
C LEU A 106 -1.10 -10.27 6.04
N GLN A 107 -1.85 -11.33 6.34
CA GLN A 107 -3.05 -11.77 5.62
C GLN A 107 -4.33 -11.04 6.06
N HIS A 108 -4.25 -10.09 6.99
CA HIS A 108 -5.42 -9.48 7.64
C HIS A 108 -6.34 -10.47 8.38
N ARG A 109 -5.80 -11.61 8.85
CA ARG A 109 -6.53 -12.70 9.52
C ARG A 109 -6.23 -12.80 11.03
N ALA A 110 -5.56 -11.81 11.63
CA ALA A 110 -5.30 -11.84 13.08
C ALA A 110 -6.54 -11.54 13.95
N GLY A 111 -7.68 -11.25 13.34
CA GLY A 111 -8.92 -10.94 14.07
C GLY A 111 -8.92 -9.57 14.75
N LEU A 112 -7.94 -8.72 14.48
CA LEU A 112 -7.73 -7.43 15.14
C LEU A 112 -7.82 -6.25 14.16
N PRO A 113 -8.93 -6.03 13.45
CA PRO A 113 -9.06 -4.92 12.50
C PRO A 113 -8.85 -3.55 13.17
N VAL A 114 -9.23 -3.43 14.43
CA VAL A 114 -9.00 -2.28 15.33
C VAL A 114 -8.73 -2.79 16.74
N ALA A 115 -8.08 -1.96 17.59
CA ALA A 115 -7.85 -2.30 19.01
C ALA A 115 -9.05 -1.95 19.88
N ARG A 116 -9.56 -0.73 19.77
CA ARG A 116 -10.69 -0.18 20.57
C ARG A 116 -11.82 0.34 19.69
N GLY A 117 -11.50 0.86 18.53
CA GLY A 117 -12.39 1.43 17.53
C GLY A 117 -11.67 2.52 16.74
N LEU A 118 -12.18 2.82 15.54
CA LEU A 118 -11.53 3.72 14.58
C LEU A 118 -11.18 5.10 15.16
N ILE A 119 -12.11 5.70 15.89
CA ILE A 119 -11.95 7.05 16.43
C ILE A 119 -10.86 7.04 17.51
N LEU A 120 -10.96 6.13 18.47
CA LEU A 120 -10.04 6.08 19.60
C LEU A 120 -8.64 5.67 19.17
N ASP A 121 -8.54 4.73 18.24
CA ASP A 121 -7.27 4.30 17.68
C ASP A 121 -6.63 5.42 16.84
N GLY A 122 -7.43 6.17 16.07
CA GLY A 122 -6.95 7.34 15.33
C GLY A 122 -6.43 8.47 16.23
N LEU A 123 -7.16 8.79 17.30
CA LEU A 123 -6.76 9.85 18.25
C LEU A 123 -5.48 9.51 19.01
N THR A 124 -5.24 8.24 19.30
CA THR A 124 -4.05 7.79 20.04
C THR A 124 -2.89 7.35 19.15
N ALA A 125 -3.11 7.27 17.84
CA ALA A 125 -2.13 6.83 16.86
C ALA A 125 -0.74 7.52 16.94
N PRO A 126 -0.60 8.83 17.26
CA PRO A 126 0.72 9.41 17.40
C PRO A 126 1.56 8.84 18.55
N ASN A 127 0.94 8.16 19.51
CA ASN A 127 1.63 7.60 20.64
C ASN A 127 1.81 6.08 20.49
N TRP A 128 3.02 5.65 20.10
CA TRP A 128 3.37 4.24 19.88
C TRP A 128 3.00 3.36 21.07
N ARG A 129 3.44 3.70 22.28
CA ARG A 129 3.17 2.91 23.48
C ARG A 129 1.68 2.77 23.78
N ARG A 130 0.89 3.84 23.61
CA ARG A 130 -0.58 3.77 23.82
C ARG A 130 -1.24 2.86 22.78
N SER A 131 -0.80 2.91 21.54
CA SER A 131 -1.36 2.09 20.46
C SER A 131 -0.99 0.62 20.63
N THR A 132 0.28 0.31 20.92
CA THR A 132 0.72 -1.07 21.15
C THR A 132 0.14 -1.64 22.45
N SER A 133 0.08 -0.87 23.54
CA SER A 133 -0.59 -1.31 24.78
C SER A 133 -2.08 -1.60 24.58
N ALA A 134 -2.77 -0.80 23.75
CA ALA A 134 -4.17 -1.06 23.42
C ALA A 134 -4.35 -2.39 22.65
N LEU A 135 -3.45 -2.66 21.69
CA LEU A 135 -3.46 -3.92 20.94
C LEU A 135 -3.14 -5.13 21.84
N ALA A 136 -2.16 -4.99 22.74
CA ALA A 136 -1.86 -6.02 23.74
C ALA A 136 -3.06 -6.32 24.66
N ALA A 137 -3.86 -5.30 24.98
CA ALA A 137 -5.06 -5.42 25.80
C ALA A 137 -6.32 -5.84 25.03
N ALA A 138 -6.35 -5.74 23.72
CA ALA A 138 -7.50 -6.07 22.89
C ALA A 138 -7.80 -7.57 22.87
N ARG A 139 -9.06 -7.92 22.57
CA ARG A 139 -9.48 -9.29 22.21
C ARG A 139 -9.72 -9.35 20.70
N PRO A 140 -9.38 -10.45 20.03
CA PRO A 140 -9.76 -10.65 18.64
C PRO A 140 -11.29 -10.57 18.48
N ARG A 141 -11.73 -9.95 17.39
CA ARG A 141 -13.16 -9.90 16.99
C ARG A 141 -13.57 -11.13 16.20
N PHE A 142 -12.59 -11.77 15.56
CA PHE A 142 -12.73 -12.99 14.79
C PHE A 142 -11.68 -14.00 15.26
N PRO A 143 -11.95 -15.31 15.19
CA PRO A 143 -10.91 -16.30 15.47
C PRO A 143 -9.69 -16.10 14.55
N PRO A 144 -8.47 -16.13 15.10
CA PRO A 144 -7.25 -15.98 14.31
C PRO A 144 -7.16 -17.01 13.18
N GLY A 145 -6.83 -16.56 11.98
CA GLY A 145 -6.70 -17.37 10.78
C GLY A 145 -7.99 -17.58 9.97
N GLU A 146 -9.18 -17.39 10.55
CA GLU A 146 -10.43 -17.76 9.89
C GLU A 146 -10.96 -16.68 8.95
N VAL A 147 -11.14 -15.44 9.44
CA VAL A 147 -11.84 -14.38 8.70
C VAL A 147 -10.85 -13.31 8.26
N PRO A 148 -10.76 -13.00 6.94
CA PRO A 148 -10.03 -11.83 6.49
C PRO A 148 -10.80 -10.57 6.94
N ALA A 149 -10.17 -9.69 7.69
CA ALA A 149 -10.76 -8.44 8.16
C ALA A 149 -9.69 -7.35 8.14
N TYR A 150 -9.82 -6.40 7.25
CA TYR A 150 -8.81 -5.38 7.00
C TYR A 150 -8.30 -4.69 8.26
N HIS A 151 -7.03 -4.85 8.57
CA HIS A 151 -6.36 -4.25 9.73
C HIS A 151 -5.96 -2.81 9.40
N ILE A 152 -6.72 -1.82 9.88
CA ILE A 152 -6.54 -0.42 9.47
C ILE A 152 -5.20 0.13 9.97
N LEU A 153 -5.06 0.32 11.29
CA LEU A 153 -3.81 0.77 11.91
C LEU A 153 -3.07 -0.36 12.61
N SER A 154 -3.81 -1.36 13.11
CA SER A 154 -3.26 -2.51 13.84
C SER A 154 -2.23 -3.29 13.05
N PHE A 155 -2.40 -3.42 11.73
CA PHE A 155 -1.39 -3.97 10.82
C PHE A 155 0.00 -3.35 11.05
N GLY A 156 0.05 -2.02 11.02
CA GLY A 156 1.30 -1.28 11.14
C GLY A 156 1.94 -1.38 12.53
N TYR A 157 1.13 -1.33 13.58
CA TYR A 157 1.64 -1.42 14.95
C TYR A 157 2.08 -2.82 15.34
N ILE A 158 1.32 -3.86 14.94
CA ILE A 158 1.70 -5.23 15.28
C ILE A 158 2.99 -5.62 14.57
N LEU A 159 3.06 -5.42 13.25
CA LEU A 159 4.26 -5.76 12.49
C LEU A 159 5.43 -4.85 12.85
N GLY A 160 5.20 -3.56 13.07
CA GLY A 160 6.24 -2.63 13.48
C GLY A 160 6.83 -2.98 14.84
N GLU A 161 6.01 -3.35 15.83
CA GLU A 161 6.49 -3.81 17.14
C GLU A 161 7.31 -5.09 17.02
N VAL A 162 6.91 -6.05 16.16
CA VAL A 162 7.71 -7.24 15.86
C VAL A 162 9.05 -6.86 15.25
N VAL A 163 9.06 -5.96 14.26
CA VAL A 163 10.31 -5.46 13.64
C VAL A 163 11.24 -4.86 14.69
N GLU A 164 10.72 -3.97 15.56
CA GLU A 164 11.53 -3.34 16.61
C GLU A 164 12.13 -4.37 17.58
N ARG A 165 11.37 -5.38 17.97
CA ARG A 165 11.83 -6.41 18.91
C ARG A 165 12.84 -7.37 18.32
N VAL A 166 12.68 -7.71 17.05
CA VAL A 166 13.60 -8.62 16.34
C VAL A 166 14.93 -7.93 16.02
N THR A 167 14.88 -6.65 15.68
CA THR A 167 16.09 -5.93 15.21
C THR A 167 16.75 -5.08 16.28
N GLY A 168 16.03 -4.72 17.37
CA GLY A 168 16.49 -3.77 18.38
C GLY A 168 16.49 -2.31 17.92
N GLY A 169 16.13 -2.03 16.65
CA GLY A 169 16.06 -0.69 16.07
C GLY A 169 14.62 -0.17 15.95
N SER A 170 14.43 1.16 15.79
CA SER A 170 13.11 1.69 15.49
C SER A 170 12.61 1.20 14.11
N VAL A 171 11.31 0.91 13.96
CA VAL A 171 10.75 0.49 12.67
C VAL A 171 10.99 1.51 11.55
N ARG A 172 11.07 2.81 11.89
CA ARG A 172 11.46 3.89 10.97
C ARG A 172 12.87 3.68 10.43
N ASP A 173 13.86 3.50 11.32
CA ASP A 173 15.27 3.37 10.93
C ASP A 173 15.52 2.05 10.20
N VAL A 174 14.92 0.97 10.69
CA VAL A 174 15.04 -0.35 10.05
C VAL A 174 14.44 -0.31 8.64
N MET A 175 13.27 0.31 8.45
CA MET A 175 12.67 0.47 7.12
C MET A 175 13.59 1.30 6.21
N ARG A 176 14.11 2.42 6.71
CA ARG A 176 15.00 3.28 5.95
C ARG A 176 16.25 2.53 5.51
N THR A 177 16.99 1.92 6.43
CA THR A 177 18.31 1.32 6.16
C THR A 177 18.23 -0.02 5.46
N GLN A 178 17.21 -0.84 5.74
CA GLN A 178 17.11 -2.20 5.21
C GLN A 178 16.34 -2.30 3.90
N LEU A 179 15.43 -1.34 3.63
CA LEU A 179 14.56 -1.39 2.45
C LEU A 179 14.69 -0.13 1.57
N LEU A 180 14.48 1.07 2.14
CA LEU A 180 14.35 2.27 1.31
C LEU A 180 15.67 2.72 0.70
N GLU A 181 16.75 2.85 1.47
CA GLU A 181 18.09 3.20 0.98
C GLU A 181 18.62 2.19 -0.06
N PRO A 182 18.53 0.87 0.16
CA PRO A 182 18.94 -0.10 -0.86
C PRO A 182 18.15 -0.02 -2.17
N LEU A 183 16.92 0.51 -2.13
CA LEU A 183 16.07 0.75 -3.32
C LEU A 183 16.29 2.13 -3.94
N GLY A 184 17.09 3.02 -3.34
CA GLY A 184 17.22 4.40 -3.76
C GLY A 184 15.93 5.20 -3.61
N MET A 185 15.13 4.88 -2.57
CA MET A 185 13.86 5.56 -2.24
C MET A 185 14.11 6.70 -1.24
N ASP A 186 14.99 7.63 -1.60
CA ASP A 186 15.51 8.66 -0.70
C ASP A 186 14.46 9.72 -0.33
N ASP A 187 13.40 9.84 -1.13
CA ASP A 187 12.27 10.72 -0.90
C ASP A 187 11.09 10.04 -0.17
N THR A 188 11.32 8.84 0.36
CA THR A 188 10.30 8.09 1.12
C THR A 188 10.68 8.03 2.59
N SER A 189 9.72 8.35 3.47
CA SER A 189 9.94 8.31 4.92
C SER A 189 8.70 7.80 5.68
N LEU A 190 8.93 7.15 6.82
CA LEU A 190 7.87 6.77 7.76
C LEU A 190 7.75 7.84 8.86
N GLY A 191 6.76 8.71 8.70
CA GLY A 191 6.64 9.94 9.49
C GLY A 191 7.70 10.98 9.08
N LEU A 192 7.29 12.21 8.92
CA LEU A 192 8.19 13.32 8.52
C LEU A 192 9.19 13.68 9.61
N THR A 193 10.39 14.05 9.22
CA THR A 193 11.37 14.71 10.07
C THR A 193 11.26 16.24 9.94
N ASP A 194 12.04 16.98 10.74
CA ASP A 194 12.04 18.44 10.68
C ASP A 194 12.66 18.93 9.37
N GLY A 195 11.99 19.91 8.74
CA GLY A 195 12.44 20.50 7.47
C GLY A 195 12.05 19.73 6.22
N GLU A 196 11.50 18.52 6.32
CA GLU A 196 11.05 17.79 5.13
C GLU A 196 9.84 18.47 4.49
N PRO A 197 9.91 18.80 3.18
CA PRO A 197 8.79 19.36 2.45
C PRO A 197 7.67 18.31 2.33
N HIS A 198 6.44 18.74 2.50
CA HIS A 198 5.28 17.88 2.35
C HIS A 198 4.08 18.66 1.82
N LEU A 199 3.25 17.97 1.06
CA LEU A 199 2.02 18.54 0.56
C LEU A 199 0.87 18.29 1.57
N PRO A 200 0.14 19.33 2.02
CA PRO A 200 -1.02 19.15 2.88
C PRO A 200 -2.12 18.34 2.19
N VAL A 201 -2.75 17.46 2.95
CA VAL A 201 -3.95 16.73 2.51
C VAL A 201 -5.13 17.70 2.38
N ARG A 202 -5.94 17.54 1.34
CA ARG A 202 -7.15 18.32 1.08
C ARG A 202 -8.36 17.40 1.03
N SER A 203 -9.49 17.88 1.58
CA SER A 203 -10.75 17.15 1.52
C SER A 203 -11.92 18.16 1.46
N GLN A 204 -13.12 17.65 1.26
CA GLN A 204 -14.36 18.43 1.21
C GLN A 204 -15.46 17.75 2.03
N GLY A 205 -16.45 18.52 2.45
CA GLY A 205 -17.62 18.00 3.17
C GLY A 205 -17.22 17.22 4.42
N ARG A 206 -17.71 15.99 4.56
CA ARG A 206 -17.45 15.12 5.71
C ARG A 206 -15.97 14.76 5.92
N GLY A 207 -15.14 14.94 4.90
CA GLY A 207 -13.69 14.66 4.99
C GLY A 207 -12.87 15.78 5.64
N LEU A 208 -13.43 16.95 5.97
CA LEU A 208 -12.70 18.07 6.57
C LEU A 208 -12.08 17.72 7.92
N ALA A 209 -12.77 16.95 8.74
CA ALA A 209 -12.22 16.51 10.04
C ALA A 209 -10.95 15.63 9.85
N LEU A 210 -10.96 14.76 8.86
CA LEU A 210 -9.80 13.93 8.49
C LEU A 210 -8.66 14.79 7.91
N GLN A 211 -8.97 15.76 7.06
CA GLN A 211 -7.99 16.73 6.56
C GLN A 211 -7.31 17.46 7.73
N MET A 212 -8.09 17.99 8.68
CA MET A 212 -7.54 18.66 9.86
C MET A 212 -6.66 17.72 10.70
N HIS A 213 -7.12 16.47 10.89
CA HIS A 213 -6.38 15.47 11.65
C HIS A 213 -5.04 15.16 10.99
N PHE A 214 -5.04 14.76 9.71
CA PHE A 214 -3.82 14.36 9.01
C PHE A 214 -2.86 15.50 8.70
N ASN A 215 -3.30 16.75 8.74
CA ASN A 215 -2.42 17.91 8.57
C ASN A 215 -1.78 18.39 9.88
N ARG A 216 -2.15 17.84 11.04
CA ARG A 216 -1.47 18.15 12.30
C ARG A 216 -0.02 17.68 12.24
N ARG A 217 0.90 18.53 12.67
CA ARG A 217 2.34 18.21 12.73
C ARG A 217 2.60 16.96 13.56
N THR A 218 1.88 16.78 14.67
CA THR A 218 1.98 15.59 15.53
C THR A 218 1.64 14.29 14.80
N ILE A 219 0.64 14.29 13.90
CA ILE A 219 0.28 13.13 13.08
C ILE A 219 1.32 12.91 11.98
N ARG A 220 1.69 13.96 11.25
CA ARG A 220 2.63 13.88 10.14
C ARG A 220 3.99 13.33 10.54
N ARG A 221 4.45 13.63 11.76
CA ARG A 221 5.74 13.21 12.32
C ARG A 221 5.67 11.85 13.03
N ALA A 222 4.47 11.41 13.37
CA ALA A 222 4.28 10.16 14.08
C ALA A 222 4.67 8.95 13.24
N VAL A 223 5.22 7.94 13.90
CA VAL A 223 5.49 6.63 13.32
C VAL A 223 4.19 5.81 13.36
N ILE A 224 3.42 5.87 12.27
CA ILE A 224 2.18 5.09 12.08
C ILE A 224 2.35 4.31 10.78
N PRO A 225 2.95 3.10 10.80
CA PRO A 225 3.42 2.43 9.58
C PRO A 225 2.32 2.15 8.54
N ALA A 226 1.06 2.08 8.99
CA ALA A 226 -0.09 1.88 8.12
C ALA A 226 -0.71 3.18 7.56
N ALA A 227 -0.18 4.38 7.95
CA ALA A 227 -0.86 5.64 7.60
C ALA A 227 0.05 6.84 7.33
N THR A 228 1.27 6.91 7.89
CA THR A 228 2.11 8.10 7.79
C THR A 228 3.37 7.93 6.94
N VAL A 229 3.37 6.98 6.04
CA VAL A 229 4.40 6.93 4.99
C VAL A 229 4.17 8.09 4.04
N THR A 230 5.24 8.83 3.76
CA THR A 230 5.30 9.90 2.76
C THR A 230 6.24 9.45 1.66
N SER A 231 5.87 9.63 0.39
CA SER A 231 6.65 9.12 -0.76
C SER A 231 6.41 9.96 -2.02
N THR A 232 7.25 9.77 -3.01
CA THR A 232 7.08 10.28 -4.39
C THR A 232 6.57 9.17 -5.32
N ALA A 233 6.05 9.57 -6.48
CA ALA A 233 5.64 8.59 -7.50
C ALA A 233 6.85 7.83 -8.06
N ALA A 234 8.02 8.48 -8.13
CA ALA A 234 9.25 7.86 -8.59
C ALA A 234 9.70 6.75 -7.63
N ASP A 235 9.77 7.03 -6.33
CA ASP A 235 10.21 6.05 -5.33
C ASP A 235 9.25 4.86 -5.26
N LEU A 236 7.94 5.14 -5.15
CA LEU A 236 6.96 4.06 -5.05
C LEU A 236 6.96 3.19 -6.32
N SER A 237 7.23 3.76 -7.49
CA SER A 237 7.37 2.99 -8.73
C SER A 237 8.60 2.07 -8.73
N ARG A 238 9.73 2.49 -8.12
CA ARG A 238 10.91 1.63 -7.93
C ARG A 238 10.60 0.41 -7.06
N PHE A 239 9.82 0.62 -5.98
CA PHE A 239 9.38 -0.49 -5.13
C PHE A 239 8.54 -1.50 -5.90
N TYR A 240 7.51 -1.05 -6.64
CA TYR A 240 6.67 -1.97 -7.42
C TYR A 240 7.44 -2.61 -8.57
N GLN A 241 8.38 -1.91 -9.20
CA GLN A 241 9.24 -2.50 -10.24
C GLN A 241 10.16 -3.59 -9.66
N MET A 242 10.77 -3.35 -8.48
CA MET A 242 11.56 -4.35 -7.78
C MET A 242 10.74 -5.62 -7.49
N MET A 243 9.51 -5.46 -7.00
CA MET A 243 8.62 -6.60 -6.76
C MET A 243 8.24 -7.33 -8.07
N LEU A 244 8.07 -6.59 -9.18
CA LEU A 244 7.77 -7.14 -10.51
C LEU A 244 8.97 -7.90 -11.11
N ASP A 245 10.18 -7.51 -10.75
CA ASP A 245 11.44 -8.09 -11.20
C ASP A 245 12.01 -9.10 -10.17
N ASP A 246 11.12 -9.86 -9.51
CA ASP A 246 11.46 -10.92 -8.55
C ASP A 246 12.45 -10.48 -7.45
N GLY A 247 12.29 -9.25 -6.99
CA GLY A 247 13.05 -8.69 -5.88
C GLY A 247 14.39 -8.05 -6.28
N VAL A 248 14.65 -7.85 -7.57
CA VAL A 248 15.88 -7.21 -8.08
C VAL A 248 15.66 -5.73 -8.31
N SER A 249 16.59 -4.89 -7.88
CA SER A 249 16.66 -3.47 -8.18
C SER A 249 18.11 -3.05 -8.46
N GLY A 250 18.35 -2.34 -9.59
CA GLY A 250 19.68 -1.88 -9.96
C GLY A 250 20.72 -3.01 -10.06
N GLY A 251 20.33 -4.21 -10.47
CA GLY A 251 21.21 -5.40 -10.54
C GLY A 251 21.48 -6.05 -9.18
N ARG A 252 20.89 -5.55 -8.09
CA ARG A 252 21.05 -6.09 -6.74
C ARG A 252 19.79 -6.83 -6.30
N GLN A 253 19.94 -8.03 -5.72
CA GLN A 253 18.85 -8.74 -5.08
C GLN A 253 18.55 -8.09 -3.72
N ILE A 254 17.34 -7.54 -3.58
CA ILE A 254 16.82 -6.92 -2.35
C ILE A 254 16.03 -7.96 -1.55
N LEU A 255 15.05 -8.63 -2.20
CA LEU A 255 14.33 -9.80 -1.67
C LEU A 255 14.60 -11.00 -2.57
N SER A 256 14.67 -12.20 -2.00
CA SER A 256 14.74 -13.40 -2.83
C SER A 256 13.46 -13.59 -3.66
N PRO A 257 13.55 -14.28 -4.83
CA PRO A 257 12.35 -14.61 -5.61
C PRO A 257 11.33 -15.44 -4.81
N SER A 258 11.77 -16.24 -3.85
CA SER A 258 10.91 -17.02 -2.95
C SER A 258 10.13 -16.09 -2.00
N ALA A 259 10.79 -15.09 -1.42
CA ALA A 259 10.15 -14.10 -0.56
C ALA A 259 9.12 -13.26 -1.32
N VAL A 260 9.43 -12.85 -2.56
CA VAL A 260 8.46 -12.15 -3.43
C VAL A 260 7.25 -13.04 -3.72
N ARG A 261 7.47 -14.29 -4.14
CA ARG A 261 6.34 -15.24 -4.38
C ARG A 261 5.50 -15.44 -3.12
N GLN A 262 6.13 -15.60 -1.95
CA GLN A 262 5.44 -15.75 -0.67
C GLN A 262 4.60 -14.50 -0.36
N ALA A 263 5.15 -13.30 -0.55
CA ALA A 263 4.44 -12.04 -0.32
C ALA A 263 3.19 -11.90 -1.21
N LEU A 264 3.25 -12.40 -2.44
CA LEU A 264 2.18 -12.29 -3.44
C LEU A 264 1.25 -13.52 -3.49
N THR A 265 1.49 -14.54 -2.67
CA THR A 265 0.61 -15.72 -2.58
C THR A 265 -0.77 -15.31 -2.08
N PRO A 266 -1.87 -15.63 -2.80
CA PRO A 266 -3.22 -15.32 -2.35
C PRO A 266 -3.53 -15.95 -0.99
N SER A 267 -4.11 -15.17 -0.08
CA SER A 267 -4.57 -15.61 1.25
C SER A 267 -6.08 -15.53 1.40
N SER A 268 -6.75 -14.76 0.55
CA SER A 268 -8.20 -14.79 0.37
C SER A 268 -8.52 -14.71 -1.11
N ASP A 269 -9.54 -15.43 -1.53
CA ASP A 269 -10.03 -15.40 -2.91
C ASP A 269 -11.55 -15.24 -2.89
N MET A 270 -12.01 -14.00 -2.98
CA MET A 270 -13.43 -13.60 -2.97
C MET A 270 -14.18 -13.82 -1.65
N GLU A 271 -13.47 -14.09 -0.56
CA GLU A 271 -14.05 -14.04 0.79
C GLU A 271 -14.49 -12.61 1.13
N THR A 272 -15.62 -12.46 1.77
CA THR A 272 -16.08 -11.16 2.28
C THR A 272 -15.18 -10.74 3.44
N ASP A 273 -14.56 -9.56 3.30
CA ASP A 273 -13.76 -8.96 4.37
C ASP A 273 -14.68 -8.54 5.54
N GLY A 274 -14.37 -9.03 6.74
CA GLY A 274 -15.21 -8.85 7.94
C GLY A 274 -15.25 -7.40 8.45
N LEU A 275 -14.38 -6.51 7.98
CA LEU A 275 -14.44 -5.09 8.29
C LEU A 275 -15.05 -4.27 7.14
N LEU A 276 -14.68 -4.56 5.89
CA LEU A 276 -15.10 -3.81 4.72
C LEU A 276 -16.48 -4.21 4.22
N GLY A 277 -16.95 -5.41 4.56
CA GLY A 277 -18.25 -5.94 4.15
C GLY A 277 -18.36 -6.28 2.66
N VAL A 278 -17.24 -6.33 1.95
CA VAL A 278 -17.15 -6.63 0.52
C VAL A 278 -16.04 -7.65 0.26
N PRO A 279 -16.12 -8.44 -0.83
CA PRO A 279 -15.05 -9.34 -1.21
C PRO A 279 -13.75 -8.58 -1.54
N VAL A 280 -12.64 -8.98 -0.93
CA VAL A 280 -11.31 -8.46 -1.26
C VAL A 280 -10.34 -9.62 -1.41
N ARG A 281 -9.51 -9.57 -2.45
CA ARG A 281 -8.42 -10.51 -2.61
C ARG A 281 -7.17 -9.96 -1.90
N TRP A 282 -6.77 -10.64 -0.84
CA TRP A 282 -5.56 -10.34 -0.07
C TRP A 282 -4.45 -11.35 -0.37
N SER A 283 -3.21 -10.90 -0.25
CA SER A 283 -2.03 -11.73 -0.09
C SER A 283 -1.35 -11.42 1.25
N HIS A 284 -0.06 -11.65 1.37
CA HIS A 284 0.69 -11.35 2.59
C HIS A 284 1.17 -9.88 2.58
N GLY A 285 0.23 -8.95 2.70
CA GLY A 285 0.48 -7.50 2.80
C GLY A 285 0.11 -6.69 1.55
N PHE A 286 -0.49 -7.32 0.54
CA PHE A 286 -0.95 -6.65 -0.68
C PHE A 286 -2.42 -6.92 -0.97
N GLN A 287 -3.08 -5.99 -1.65
CA GLN A 287 -4.29 -6.25 -2.41
C GLN A 287 -3.91 -6.92 -3.73
N LEU A 288 -4.72 -7.89 -4.15
CA LEU A 288 -4.57 -8.55 -5.44
C LEU A 288 -5.66 -8.09 -6.42
N GLY A 289 -5.30 -8.05 -7.69
CA GLY A 289 -6.20 -7.78 -8.79
C GLY A 289 -7.04 -8.99 -9.20
N GLY A 290 -7.68 -8.87 -10.34
CA GLY A 290 -8.52 -9.91 -10.95
C GLY A 290 -10.00 -9.58 -10.88
N PRO A 291 -10.84 -10.41 -11.57
CA PRO A 291 -12.27 -10.20 -11.64
C PRO A 291 -12.91 -10.31 -10.26
N CYS A 292 -13.95 -9.52 -10.03
CA CYS A 292 -14.81 -9.61 -8.85
C CYS A 292 -16.27 -9.70 -9.30
N PRO A 293 -17.05 -10.68 -8.83
CA PRO A 293 -18.44 -10.84 -9.24
C PRO A 293 -19.36 -9.75 -8.68
N VAL A 294 -18.93 -9.05 -7.64
CA VAL A 294 -19.71 -7.98 -7.02
C VAL A 294 -19.35 -6.65 -7.66
N ALA A 295 -20.24 -6.11 -8.48
CA ALA A 295 -20.02 -4.87 -9.25
C ALA A 295 -19.75 -3.64 -8.36
N SER A 296 -20.34 -3.59 -7.17
CA SER A 296 -20.15 -2.49 -6.21
C SER A 296 -18.82 -2.54 -5.45
N THR A 297 -18.05 -3.63 -5.57
CA THR A 297 -16.75 -3.74 -4.90
C THR A 297 -15.74 -2.78 -5.50
N PRO A 298 -15.11 -1.91 -4.71
CA PRO A 298 -14.05 -1.03 -5.19
C PRO A 298 -12.86 -1.82 -5.73
N ARG A 299 -12.36 -1.46 -6.89
CA ARG A 299 -11.23 -2.11 -7.57
C ARG A 299 -10.14 -1.10 -7.89
N PRO A 300 -9.39 -0.63 -6.89
CA PRO A 300 -8.40 0.42 -7.09
C PRO A 300 -7.29 0.02 -8.08
N LEU A 301 -7.03 -1.28 -8.24
CA LEU A 301 -6.08 -1.81 -9.22
C LEU A 301 -6.70 -1.96 -10.63
N GLY A 302 -7.96 -1.62 -10.82
CA GLY A 302 -8.72 -1.72 -12.06
C GLY A 302 -9.54 -3.02 -12.18
N SER A 303 -10.69 -2.89 -12.85
CA SER A 303 -11.64 -4.00 -13.09
C SER A 303 -11.08 -5.05 -14.04
N HIS A 304 -10.16 -4.63 -14.91
CA HIS A 304 -9.52 -5.47 -15.93
C HIS A 304 -8.09 -5.91 -15.56
N SER A 305 -7.66 -5.67 -14.30
CA SER A 305 -6.36 -6.13 -13.81
C SER A 305 -6.25 -7.65 -13.87
N SER A 306 -5.04 -8.17 -13.98
CA SER A 306 -4.80 -9.61 -13.94
C SER A 306 -5.01 -10.19 -12.54
N ARG A 307 -5.21 -11.51 -12.44
CA ARG A 307 -5.23 -12.18 -11.12
C ARG A 307 -3.88 -12.10 -10.39
N SER A 308 -2.81 -11.93 -11.14
CA SER A 308 -1.44 -11.74 -10.62
C SER A 308 -1.10 -10.28 -10.32
N ALA A 309 -1.96 -9.32 -10.68
CA ALA A 309 -1.75 -7.92 -10.31
C ALA A 309 -1.78 -7.77 -8.80
N PHE A 310 -0.89 -6.93 -8.28
CA PHE A 310 -0.76 -6.68 -6.85
C PHE A 310 -0.47 -5.21 -6.58
N GLY A 311 -0.92 -4.72 -5.44
CA GLY A 311 -0.73 -3.32 -5.07
C GLY A 311 -1.44 -2.98 -3.77
N HIS A 312 -1.66 -1.70 -3.54
CA HIS A 312 -2.51 -1.23 -2.44
C HIS A 312 -2.97 0.22 -2.69
N ASN A 313 -4.20 0.53 -2.30
CA ASN A 313 -4.69 1.90 -2.29
C ASN A 313 -4.50 2.57 -0.91
N GLY A 314 -4.56 3.91 -0.89
CA GLY A 314 -4.47 4.71 0.33
C GLY A 314 -5.57 5.76 0.39
N SER A 315 -6.53 5.58 1.30
CA SER A 315 -7.60 6.55 1.63
C SER A 315 -8.28 7.22 0.42
N GLY A 316 -8.45 6.46 -0.67
CA GLY A 316 -9.09 6.94 -1.90
C GLY A 316 -8.33 8.04 -2.64
N CYS A 317 -7.09 8.35 -2.27
CA CYS A 317 -6.29 9.39 -2.92
C CYS A 317 -4.98 8.88 -3.52
N CYS A 318 -4.44 7.76 -3.05
CA CYS A 318 -3.20 7.17 -3.55
C CYS A 318 -3.42 5.71 -3.94
N VAL A 319 -2.77 5.27 -5.00
CA VAL A 319 -2.69 3.87 -5.38
C VAL A 319 -1.36 3.60 -6.07
N GLY A 320 -0.74 2.47 -5.72
CA GLY A 320 0.37 1.90 -6.44
C GLY A 320 0.09 0.43 -6.71
N TRP A 321 0.38 -0.03 -7.92
CA TRP A 321 0.23 -1.42 -8.28
C TRP A 321 1.15 -1.83 -9.44
N ALA A 322 1.39 -3.14 -9.54
CA ALA A 322 2.01 -3.77 -10.69
C ALA A 322 1.14 -4.88 -11.25
N ASP A 323 1.17 -5.08 -12.57
CA ASP A 323 0.53 -6.19 -13.27
C ASP A 323 1.59 -7.01 -14.03
N PRO A 324 2.01 -8.17 -13.49
CA PRO A 324 3.02 -9.01 -14.13
C PRO A 324 2.65 -9.47 -15.54
N SER A 325 1.35 -9.74 -15.79
CA SER A 325 0.90 -10.21 -17.10
C SER A 325 1.04 -9.18 -18.22
N ARG A 326 1.17 -7.90 -17.85
CA ARG A 326 1.36 -6.78 -18.77
C ARG A 326 2.71 -6.10 -18.59
N ARG A 327 3.51 -6.50 -17.59
CA ARG A 327 4.73 -5.83 -17.17
C ARG A 327 4.54 -4.34 -16.93
N LEU A 328 3.41 -3.98 -16.31
CA LEU A 328 3.03 -2.61 -15.98
C LEU A 328 3.28 -2.32 -14.50
N VAL A 329 3.73 -1.10 -14.23
CA VAL A 329 3.72 -0.48 -12.89
C VAL A 329 3.02 0.86 -13.00
N LEU A 330 2.00 1.07 -12.19
CA LEU A 330 1.29 2.35 -12.08
C LEU A 330 1.40 2.89 -10.66
N VAL A 331 1.74 4.16 -10.56
CA VAL A 331 1.63 4.94 -9.33
C VAL A 331 0.83 6.20 -9.60
N TYR A 332 -0.26 6.36 -8.86
CA TYR A 332 -1.06 7.58 -8.83
C TYR A 332 -1.16 8.08 -7.39
N LEU A 333 -0.56 9.21 -7.12
CA LEU A 333 -0.57 9.87 -5.81
C LEU A 333 -1.34 11.18 -5.93
N SER A 334 -2.16 11.48 -4.91
CA SER A 334 -2.89 12.72 -4.83
C SER A 334 -3.03 13.16 -3.36
N ASN A 335 -3.16 14.46 -3.15
CA ASN A 335 -3.48 14.99 -1.83
C ASN A 335 -4.99 15.14 -1.59
N LEU A 336 -5.83 14.69 -2.52
CA LEU A 336 -7.28 14.83 -2.53
C LEU A 336 -7.96 13.65 -1.79
N LEU A 337 -7.93 13.68 -0.47
CA LEU A 337 -8.50 12.65 0.40
C LEU A 337 -9.99 12.42 0.10
N SER A 338 -10.40 11.17 0.01
CA SER A 338 -11.81 10.80 -0.03
C SER A 338 -12.37 10.67 1.38
N ALA A 339 -13.63 11.11 1.59
CA ALA A 339 -14.35 10.85 2.83
C ALA A 339 -14.71 9.35 3.00
N GLU A 340 -14.76 8.62 1.90
CA GLU A 340 -14.99 7.18 1.87
C GLU A 340 -13.66 6.46 1.87
N PHE A 341 -13.29 5.90 3.02
CA PHE A 341 -11.99 5.24 3.22
C PHE A 341 -11.74 4.05 2.30
N THR A 342 -12.78 3.43 1.80
CA THR A 342 -12.71 2.10 1.16
C THR A 342 -13.01 2.13 -0.32
N SER A 343 -13.67 3.16 -0.85
CA SER A 343 -14.02 3.22 -2.25
C SER A 343 -13.48 4.46 -2.93
N SER A 344 -12.76 4.25 -4.01
CA SER A 344 -12.42 5.33 -4.91
C SER A 344 -12.74 4.92 -6.34
N PRO A 345 -13.97 5.18 -6.79
CA PRO A 345 -14.35 4.98 -8.19
C PRO A 345 -13.38 5.67 -9.14
N HIS A 346 -12.83 6.82 -8.72
CA HIS A 346 -11.83 7.55 -9.48
C HIS A 346 -10.52 6.76 -9.67
N GLN A 347 -9.99 6.09 -8.62
CA GLN A 347 -8.80 5.26 -8.76
C GLN A 347 -9.05 4.08 -9.70
N SER A 348 -10.22 3.44 -9.58
CA SER A 348 -10.63 2.36 -10.50
C SER A 348 -10.69 2.86 -11.94
N ALA A 349 -11.30 4.04 -12.19
CA ALA A 349 -11.39 4.62 -13.53
C ALA A 349 -10.01 4.97 -14.12
N VAL A 350 -9.10 5.52 -13.33
CA VAL A 350 -7.71 5.79 -13.74
C VAL A 350 -7.00 4.49 -14.10
N SER A 351 -7.10 3.46 -13.26
CA SER A 351 -6.49 2.16 -13.49
C SER A 351 -7.08 1.47 -14.72
N ASP A 352 -8.41 1.48 -14.89
CA ASP A 352 -9.09 0.88 -16.05
C ASP A 352 -8.74 1.59 -17.36
N ALA A 353 -8.60 2.91 -17.35
CA ALA A 353 -8.15 3.68 -18.50
C ALA A 353 -6.74 3.26 -18.93
N VAL A 354 -5.81 3.08 -17.98
CA VAL A 354 -4.46 2.57 -18.30
C VAL A 354 -4.51 1.14 -18.81
N LEU A 355 -5.26 0.25 -18.16
CA LEU A 355 -5.36 -1.15 -18.55
C LEU A 355 -5.97 -1.33 -19.95
N SER A 356 -6.85 -0.42 -20.39
CA SER A 356 -7.39 -0.42 -21.76
C SER A 356 -6.34 -0.13 -22.83
N ALA A 357 -5.27 0.60 -22.49
CA ALA A 357 -4.15 0.86 -23.40
C ALA A 357 -3.19 -0.33 -23.53
N TYR A 358 -3.28 -1.30 -22.61
CA TYR A 358 -2.43 -2.50 -22.59
C TYR A 358 -3.33 -3.74 -22.45
N PRO A 359 -4.07 -4.14 -23.52
CA PRO A 359 -4.88 -5.35 -23.49
C PRO A 359 -3.98 -6.55 -23.17
N ARG A 360 -4.55 -7.57 -22.52
CA ARG A 360 -3.83 -8.84 -22.37
C ARG A 360 -3.61 -9.42 -23.76
N ALA A 361 -2.43 -9.94 -24.03
CA ALA A 361 -2.27 -10.85 -25.15
C ALA A 361 -3.24 -12.02 -24.91
N ASP A 362 -4.16 -12.24 -25.83
CA ASP A 362 -5.04 -13.41 -25.78
C ASP A 362 -4.13 -14.64 -25.72
N ILE A 363 -4.17 -15.33 -24.60
CA ILE A 363 -3.60 -16.68 -24.52
C ILE A 363 -4.57 -17.53 -25.34
N HIS A 364 -4.35 -17.60 -26.66
CA HIS A 364 -4.96 -18.64 -27.44
C HIS A 364 -4.54 -19.98 -26.82
N PRO A 365 -5.47 -20.82 -26.35
CA PRO A 365 -5.10 -22.16 -25.99
C PRO A 365 -4.42 -22.73 -27.23
N ARG A 366 -3.15 -23.13 -27.11
CA ARG A 366 -2.49 -23.88 -28.16
C ARG A 366 -3.41 -25.06 -28.42
N SER A 367 -4.09 -25.03 -29.57
CA SER A 367 -4.79 -26.17 -30.11
C SER A 367 -3.77 -27.30 -30.24
N GLY A 368 -3.82 -28.21 -29.26
CA GLY A 368 -3.03 -29.42 -29.31
C GLY A 368 -3.39 -30.19 -30.55
N VAL A 369 -2.40 -30.50 -31.33
CA VAL A 369 -2.40 -31.59 -32.31
C VAL A 369 -1.78 -32.81 -31.63
#